data_8c0ac29ba008207505ed7b0a1970422d
#
_entry.id   8c0ac29ba008207505ed7b0a1970422d
#
_cell.length_a   1.000
_cell.length_b   1.000
_cell.length_c   1.000
_cell.angle_alpha   90.00
_cell.angle_beta   90.00
_cell.angle_gamma   90.00
#
_symmetry.space_group_name_H-M   'P 1'
#
loop_
_entity.id
_entity.type
_entity.pdbx_description
1 polymer ?
#
loop_
_entity_poly.entity_id
_entity_poly.type
_entity_poly.pdbx_seq_one_letter_code
_entity_poly.pdbx_strand_id
1 'polypeptide(L)'
;ARVQLHLNETNLGDYPNRNRAAGLARGKYLKYLDSDDLIYPHGLAVMVAAMEQFPEAALGMCRPASPAGPYPACMTPRAAYAEHFLGNGLFDFGPTGAIIRTRCFREAGGFSGKRYVGDFEMWIKLAARWQVVKLPEGLTWWRTHAGQEYQAGAHSYGYHMAYAIAMDALAAPACPLSAEEQGRAVAIKRRRHGRDLLRLAVRERQLRAAWRIMQATQFKPMDLLCAFRSAP
;
A
#
# COMPACT_ATOMS: atom_id res chain seq x y z
N ALA A 1 11.57 16.20 -27.16
CA ALA A 1 11.51 16.64 -25.76
C ALA A 1 11.51 15.45 -24.83
N ARG A 2 12.22 15.53 -23.70
CA ARG A 2 12.25 14.45 -22.68
C ARG A 2 11.02 14.49 -21.75
N VAL A 3 10.30 15.63 -21.74
CA VAL A 3 9.10 15.83 -20.92
C VAL A 3 7.90 16.01 -21.86
N GLN A 4 6.81 15.33 -21.54
CA GLN A 4 5.53 15.48 -22.23
C GLN A 4 4.49 15.92 -21.21
N LEU A 5 3.83 17.06 -21.50
CA LEU A 5 2.74 17.56 -20.68
C LEU A 5 1.40 17.06 -21.27
N HIS A 6 0.61 16.41 -20.44
CA HIS A 6 -0.73 15.95 -20.78
C HIS A 6 -1.74 16.57 -19.81
N LEU A 7 -2.59 17.45 -20.33
CA LEU A 7 -3.67 18.06 -19.56
C LEU A 7 -4.93 17.18 -19.61
N ASN A 8 -5.61 17.08 -18.49
CA ASN A 8 -6.95 16.50 -18.42
C ASN A 8 -7.99 17.62 -18.66
N GLU A 9 -9.05 17.31 -19.37
CA GLU A 9 -10.17 18.25 -19.57
C GLU A 9 -10.90 18.55 -18.25
N THR A 10 -10.92 17.56 -17.36
CA THR A 10 -11.51 17.67 -16.02
C THR A 10 -10.60 17.03 -14.98
N ASN A 11 -10.80 17.34 -13.71
CA ASN A 11 -10.11 16.65 -12.62
C ASN A 11 -10.58 15.20 -12.52
N LEU A 12 -9.72 14.26 -12.85
CA LEU A 12 -9.99 12.81 -12.80
C LEU A 12 -9.90 12.23 -11.38
N GLY A 13 -9.35 12.98 -10.44
CA GLY A 13 -8.94 12.44 -9.14
C GLY A 13 -7.61 11.70 -9.19
N ASP A 14 -7.18 11.17 -8.05
CA ASP A 14 -5.85 10.60 -7.82
C ASP A 14 -5.54 9.38 -8.73
N TYR A 15 -6.15 8.24 -8.47
CA TYR A 15 -5.79 7.00 -9.16
C TYR A 15 -6.22 6.93 -10.63
N PRO A 16 -7.36 7.47 -11.06
CA PRO A 16 -7.67 7.58 -12.48
C PRO A 16 -6.63 8.39 -13.25
N ASN A 17 -6.13 9.50 -12.68
CA ASN A 17 -5.05 10.29 -13.26
C ASN A 17 -3.74 9.49 -13.35
N ARG A 18 -3.39 8.75 -12.30
CA ARG A 18 -2.21 7.85 -12.30
C ARG A 18 -2.34 6.73 -13.35
N ASN A 19 -3.53 6.15 -13.52
CA ASN A 19 -3.78 5.15 -14.57
C ASN A 19 -3.61 5.76 -15.97
N ARG A 20 -4.10 6.98 -16.20
CA ARG A 20 -3.91 7.67 -17.47
C ARG A 20 -2.41 7.91 -17.75
N ALA A 21 -1.66 8.37 -16.76
CA ALA A 21 -0.22 8.55 -16.90
C ALA A 21 0.51 7.22 -17.21
N ALA A 22 0.12 6.13 -16.54
CA ALA A 22 0.66 4.80 -16.79
C ALA A 22 0.33 4.28 -18.19
N GLY A 23 -0.85 4.61 -18.73
CA GLY A 23 -1.26 4.29 -20.11
C GLY A 23 -0.35 4.94 -21.16
N LEU A 24 0.11 6.14 -20.89
CA LEU A 24 1.02 6.89 -21.77
C LEU A 24 2.49 6.46 -21.64
N ALA A 25 2.84 5.78 -20.55
CA ALA A 25 4.21 5.38 -20.26
C ALA A 25 4.69 4.28 -21.22
N ARG A 26 5.94 4.42 -21.70
CA ARG A 26 6.61 3.44 -22.59
C ARG A 26 7.79 2.76 -21.90
N GLY A 27 8.16 3.20 -20.70
CA GLY A 27 9.30 2.68 -19.96
C GLY A 27 9.07 1.28 -19.40
N LYS A 28 10.18 0.56 -19.15
CA LYS A 28 10.17 -0.75 -18.47
C LYS A 28 9.59 -0.65 -17.06
N TYR A 29 9.74 0.50 -16.43
CA TYR A 29 9.28 0.80 -15.09
C TYR A 29 8.37 2.02 -15.07
N LEU A 30 7.40 2.01 -14.17
CA LEU A 30 6.60 3.16 -13.74
C LEU A 30 7.17 3.68 -12.42
N LYS A 31 7.40 4.97 -12.36
CA LYS A 31 7.77 5.67 -11.13
C LYS A 31 6.88 6.90 -10.98
N TYR A 32 6.00 6.87 -10.01
CA TYR A 32 5.20 8.03 -9.65
C TYR A 32 6.02 8.95 -8.73
N LEU A 33 5.89 10.23 -8.95
CA LEU A 33 6.41 11.28 -8.09
C LEU A 33 5.29 12.30 -7.92
N ASP A 34 4.84 12.47 -6.71
CA ASP A 34 3.83 13.46 -6.39
C ASP A 34 4.43 14.87 -6.48
N SER A 35 3.62 15.87 -6.84
CA SER A 35 4.12 17.23 -7.14
C SER A 35 4.74 17.95 -5.94
N ASP A 36 4.45 17.47 -4.75
CA ASP A 36 4.94 17.97 -3.46
C ASP A 36 6.12 17.18 -2.90
N ASP A 37 6.50 16.07 -3.55
CA ASP A 37 7.59 15.20 -3.13
C ASP A 37 8.86 15.42 -3.94
N LEU A 38 9.95 14.81 -3.48
CA LEU A 38 11.24 14.82 -4.18
C LEU A 38 11.78 13.41 -4.38
N ILE A 39 12.49 13.21 -5.48
CA ILE A 39 13.41 12.08 -5.68
C ILE A 39 14.84 12.61 -5.66
N TYR A 40 15.70 11.98 -4.87
CA TYR A 40 17.11 12.38 -4.82
C TYR A 40 17.82 12.07 -6.14
N PRO A 41 18.88 12.83 -6.54
CA PRO A 41 19.53 12.66 -7.83
C PRO A 41 19.98 11.22 -8.14
N HIS A 42 20.40 10.46 -7.12
CA HIS A 42 20.78 9.05 -7.24
C HIS A 42 19.59 8.09 -7.14
N GLY A 43 18.44 8.55 -6.65
CA GLY A 43 17.31 7.69 -6.22
C GLY A 43 16.78 6.80 -7.34
N LEU A 44 16.50 7.38 -8.52
CA LEU A 44 15.98 6.61 -9.65
C LEU A 44 16.99 5.58 -10.17
N ALA A 45 18.26 5.94 -10.25
CA ALA A 45 19.30 5.03 -10.71
C ALA A 45 19.45 3.82 -9.77
N VAL A 46 19.43 4.05 -8.46
CA VAL A 46 19.49 2.98 -7.46
C VAL A 46 18.26 2.08 -7.52
N MET A 47 17.04 2.66 -7.62
CA MET A 47 15.81 1.88 -7.77
C MET A 47 15.84 0.98 -9.00
N VAL A 48 16.24 1.52 -10.15
CA VAL A 48 16.32 0.76 -11.41
C VAL A 48 17.38 -0.34 -11.30
N ALA A 49 18.60 -0.01 -10.85
CA ALA A 49 19.68 -0.97 -10.71
C ALA A 49 19.30 -2.15 -9.78
N ALA A 50 18.58 -1.86 -8.70
CA ALA A 50 18.07 -2.90 -7.82
C ALA A 50 17.02 -3.78 -8.50
N MET A 51 16.06 -3.19 -9.23
CA MET A 51 15.03 -3.95 -9.94
C MET A 51 15.58 -4.78 -11.11
N GLU A 52 16.69 -4.38 -11.71
CA GLU A 52 17.36 -5.14 -12.78
C GLU A 52 18.02 -6.42 -12.26
N GLN A 53 18.41 -6.46 -10.99
CA GLN A 53 18.94 -7.68 -10.36
C GLN A 53 17.86 -8.76 -10.17
N PHE A 54 16.57 -8.36 -10.17
CA PHE A 54 15.45 -9.26 -9.93
C PHE A 54 14.39 -9.13 -11.04
N PRO A 55 14.61 -9.75 -12.20
CA PRO A 55 13.75 -9.58 -13.39
C PRO A 55 12.31 -10.07 -13.17
N GLU A 56 12.06 -10.96 -12.22
CA GLU A 56 10.73 -11.47 -11.89
C GLU A 56 9.99 -10.61 -10.85
N ALA A 57 10.65 -9.60 -10.28
CA ALA A 57 10.01 -8.71 -9.33
C ALA A 57 9.11 -7.69 -10.04
N ALA A 58 7.90 -7.51 -9.52
CA ALA A 58 6.94 -6.53 -10.01
C ALA A 58 7.07 -5.17 -9.33
N LEU A 59 7.49 -5.15 -8.09
CA LEU A 59 7.43 -4.00 -7.19
C LEU A 59 8.73 -3.84 -6.42
N GLY A 60 9.30 -2.63 -6.43
CA GLY A 60 10.35 -2.21 -5.52
C GLY A 60 9.81 -1.18 -4.55
N MET A 61 10.09 -1.31 -3.26
CA MET A 61 9.62 -0.40 -2.21
C MET A 61 10.75 0.06 -1.30
N CYS A 62 10.89 1.38 -1.16
CA CYS A 62 11.81 1.99 -0.20
C CYS A 62 11.34 1.69 1.23
N ARG A 63 12.22 1.14 2.04
CA ARG A 63 11.93 0.76 3.43
C ARG A 63 13.10 1.12 4.33
N PRO A 64 12.84 1.48 5.60
CA PRO A 64 13.90 1.64 6.59
C PRO A 64 14.81 0.42 6.67
N ALA A 65 16.07 0.65 7.02
CA ALA A 65 17.05 -0.40 7.20
C ALA A 65 16.53 -1.53 8.10
N SER A 66 16.86 -2.76 7.74
CA SER A 66 16.46 -3.94 8.48
C SER A 66 17.70 -4.67 8.98
N PRO A 67 17.75 -5.12 10.23
CA PRO A 67 18.84 -5.95 10.73
C PRO A 67 18.89 -7.34 10.05
N ALA A 68 17.83 -7.72 9.33
CA ALA A 68 17.73 -9.04 8.70
C ALA A 68 18.62 -9.21 7.46
N GLY A 69 19.21 -8.13 6.92
CA GLY A 69 20.12 -8.22 5.78
C GLY A 69 20.29 -6.91 5.02
N PRO A 70 21.24 -6.89 4.07
CA PRO A 70 21.52 -5.73 3.23
C PRO A 70 20.43 -5.51 2.18
N TYR A 71 20.38 -4.30 1.62
CA TYR A 71 19.56 -3.98 0.46
C TYR A 71 20.39 -4.05 -0.84
N PRO A 72 19.76 -4.33 -1.99
CA PRO A 72 18.35 -4.70 -2.16
C PRO A 72 18.06 -6.14 -1.71
N ALA A 73 16.88 -6.37 -1.14
CA ALA A 73 16.45 -7.71 -0.71
C ALA A 73 15.18 -8.12 -1.45
N CYS A 74 15.24 -9.27 -2.15
CA CYS A 74 14.10 -9.80 -2.90
C CYS A 74 13.28 -10.76 -2.04
N MET A 75 11.98 -10.59 -2.07
CA MET A 75 11.01 -11.37 -1.31
C MET A 75 10.07 -12.13 -2.25
N THR A 76 9.84 -13.40 -1.96
CA THR A 76 8.76 -14.16 -2.60
C THR A 76 7.38 -13.58 -2.23
N PRO A 77 6.31 -13.88 -2.97
CA PRO A 77 4.95 -13.46 -2.61
C PRO A 77 4.58 -13.79 -1.15
N ARG A 78 4.86 -15.02 -0.70
CA ARG A 78 4.60 -15.43 0.69
C ARG A 78 5.40 -14.59 1.68
N ALA A 79 6.69 -14.38 1.44
CA ALA A 79 7.53 -13.61 2.35
C ALA A 79 7.09 -12.13 2.42
N ALA A 80 6.69 -11.53 1.30
CA ALA A 80 6.19 -10.16 1.24
C ALA A 80 4.86 -10.00 2.00
N TYR A 81 3.95 -10.96 1.85
CA TYR A 81 2.69 -10.99 2.61
C TYR A 81 2.94 -11.21 4.11
N ALA A 82 3.81 -12.15 4.49
CA ALA A 82 4.17 -12.38 5.89
C ALA A 82 4.77 -11.12 6.52
N GLU A 83 5.71 -10.45 5.83
CA GLU A 83 6.30 -9.19 6.31
C GLU A 83 5.25 -8.09 6.48
N HIS A 84 4.25 -8.01 5.58
CA HIS A 84 3.21 -7.01 5.72
C HIS A 84 2.19 -7.36 6.80
N PHE A 85 1.66 -8.58 6.80
CA PHE A 85 0.52 -8.94 7.63
C PHE A 85 0.89 -9.42 9.03
N LEU A 86 2.07 -10.03 9.19
CA LEU A 86 2.57 -10.60 10.45
C LEU A 86 3.76 -9.82 11.03
N GLY A 87 4.42 -9.00 10.22
CA GLY A 87 5.60 -8.21 10.59
C GLY A 87 5.33 -6.70 10.61
N ASN A 88 6.19 -5.94 9.92
CA ASN A 88 6.33 -4.49 10.05
C ASN A 88 5.60 -3.64 9.00
N GLY A 89 4.61 -4.19 8.28
CA GLY A 89 3.78 -3.40 7.37
C GLY A 89 4.51 -2.98 6.09
N LEU A 90 4.97 -3.94 5.28
CA LEU A 90 5.74 -3.68 4.04
C LEU A 90 5.05 -2.69 3.08
N PHE A 91 3.73 -2.71 2.97
CA PHE A 91 2.94 -1.96 1.97
C PHE A 91 2.34 -0.65 2.51
N ASP A 92 2.74 -0.20 3.68
CA ASP A 92 2.23 1.04 4.30
C ASP A 92 2.97 2.29 3.78
N PHE A 93 3.25 2.36 2.46
CA PHE A 93 3.94 3.47 1.81
C PHE A 93 3.28 3.85 0.49
N GLY A 94 3.22 5.16 0.24
CA GLY A 94 2.66 5.72 -0.98
C GLY A 94 3.52 5.52 -2.23
N PRO A 95 2.98 5.94 -3.40
CA PRO A 95 3.61 5.70 -4.70
C PRO A 95 5.00 6.35 -4.88
N THR A 96 5.27 7.44 -4.16
CA THR A 96 6.59 8.10 -4.21
C THR A 96 7.72 7.18 -3.73
N GLY A 97 7.46 6.28 -2.78
CA GLY A 97 8.42 5.29 -2.29
C GLY A 97 8.51 4.01 -3.12
N ALA A 98 7.77 3.90 -4.22
CA ALA A 98 7.67 2.68 -5.01
C ALA A 98 8.20 2.84 -6.44
N ILE A 99 8.68 1.75 -7.03
CA ILE A 99 8.94 1.57 -8.46
C ILE A 99 8.27 0.28 -8.92
N ILE A 100 7.57 0.32 -10.05
CA ILE A 100 6.71 -0.77 -10.51
C ILE A 100 7.16 -1.23 -11.90
N ARG A 101 7.23 -2.53 -12.14
CA ARG A 101 7.44 -3.06 -13.48
C ARG A 101 6.18 -2.86 -14.32
N THR A 102 6.28 -2.11 -15.41
CA THR A 102 5.14 -1.66 -16.24
C THR A 102 4.26 -2.84 -16.71
N ARG A 103 4.87 -3.95 -17.15
CA ARG A 103 4.12 -5.14 -17.56
C ARG A 103 3.22 -5.67 -16.44
N CYS A 104 3.77 -5.81 -15.23
CA CYS A 104 3.04 -6.36 -14.08
C CYS A 104 1.90 -5.42 -13.62
N PHE A 105 2.13 -4.10 -13.68
CA PHE A 105 1.08 -3.12 -13.40
C PHE A 105 -0.11 -3.26 -14.37
N ARG A 106 0.17 -3.41 -15.68
CA ARG A 106 -0.85 -3.61 -16.71
C ARG A 106 -1.58 -4.93 -16.54
N GLU A 107 -0.86 -6.03 -16.28
CA GLU A 107 -1.45 -7.35 -16.01
C GLU A 107 -2.30 -7.39 -14.74
N ALA A 108 -1.99 -6.55 -13.74
CA ALA A 108 -2.80 -6.39 -12.53
C ALA A 108 -4.04 -5.51 -12.76
N GLY A 109 -4.21 -4.90 -13.94
CA GLY A 109 -5.34 -4.05 -14.31
C GLY A 109 -5.27 -2.60 -13.82
N GLY A 110 -4.10 -2.14 -13.37
CA GLY A 110 -3.93 -0.79 -12.84
C GLY A 110 -4.61 -0.56 -11.49
N PHE A 111 -4.66 0.69 -11.06
CA PHE A 111 -5.35 1.08 -9.83
C PHE A 111 -6.87 0.97 -10.00
N SER A 112 -7.57 0.48 -8.98
CA SER A 112 -9.04 0.34 -9.00
C SER A 112 -9.82 1.66 -8.88
N GLY A 113 -9.13 2.75 -8.51
CA GLY A 113 -9.76 4.04 -8.25
C GLY A 113 -10.25 4.23 -6.81
N LYS A 114 -10.02 3.29 -5.90
CA LYS A 114 -10.35 3.44 -4.48
C LYS A 114 -9.51 4.55 -3.85
N ARG A 115 -10.14 5.68 -3.58
CA ARG A 115 -9.47 6.84 -3.00
C ARG A 115 -8.79 6.50 -1.67
N TYR A 116 -7.65 7.10 -1.39
CA TYR A 116 -6.78 6.95 -0.21
C TYR A 116 -6.09 5.59 -0.04
N VAL A 117 -6.60 4.51 -0.60
CA VAL A 117 -6.11 3.14 -0.35
C VAL A 117 -5.83 2.34 -1.62
N GLY A 118 -5.88 3.00 -2.79
CA GLY A 118 -5.67 2.33 -4.08
C GLY A 118 -4.23 1.89 -4.30
N ASP A 119 -3.25 2.59 -3.73
CA ASP A 119 -1.85 2.18 -3.70
C ASP A 119 -1.68 0.90 -2.87
N PHE A 120 -2.21 0.87 -1.66
CA PHE A 120 -2.20 -0.31 -0.81
C PHE A 120 -2.84 -1.52 -1.49
N GLU A 121 -4.00 -1.33 -2.14
CA GLU A 121 -4.64 -2.40 -2.94
C GLU A 121 -3.73 -2.89 -4.06
N MET A 122 -3.08 -1.96 -4.78
CA MET A 122 -2.16 -2.31 -5.88
C MET A 122 -0.95 -3.08 -5.37
N TRP A 123 -0.34 -2.66 -4.25
CA TRP A 123 0.81 -3.36 -3.68
C TRP A 123 0.46 -4.80 -3.31
N ILE A 124 -0.70 -5.00 -2.69
CA ILE A 124 -1.22 -6.33 -2.35
C ILE A 124 -1.45 -7.18 -3.61
N LYS A 125 -2.10 -6.63 -4.65
CA LYS A 125 -2.33 -7.34 -5.92
C LYS A 125 -1.03 -7.79 -6.58
N LEU A 126 -0.03 -6.91 -6.63
CA LEU A 126 1.27 -7.22 -7.20
C LEU A 126 1.99 -8.28 -6.38
N ALA A 127 2.04 -8.11 -5.06
CA ALA A 127 2.74 -9.02 -4.16
C ALA A 127 2.11 -10.41 -4.06
N ALA A 128 0.81 -10.55 -4.34
CA ALA A 128 0.16 -11.87 -4.40
C ALA A 128 0.69 -12.76 -5.53
N ARG A 129 1.22 -12.15 -6.60
CA ARG A 129 1.60 -12.85 -7.84
C ARG A 129 3.08 -12.81 -8.15
N TRP A 130 3.77 -11.75 -7.77
CA TRP A 130 5.17 -11.51 -8.13
C TRP A 130 6.03 -11.19 -6.93
N GLN A 131 7.32 -11.31 -7.10
CA GLN A 131 8.33 -10.92 -6.12
C GLN A 131 8.30 -9.41 -5.87
N VAL A 132 8.69 -9.03 -4.64
CA VAL A 132 8.83 -7.66 -4.19
C VAL A 132 10.27 -7.41 -3.74
N VAL A 133 10.86 -6.32 -4.16
CA VAL A 133 12.21 -5.90 -3.77
C VAL A 133 12.13 -4.82 -2.69
N LYS A 134 12.73 -5.08 -1.55
CA LYS A 134 12.99 -4.03 -0.54
C LYS A 134 14.18 -3.20 -1.01
N LEU A 135 13.98 -1.90 -1.11
CA LEU A 135 14.97 -0.91 -1.49
C LEU A 135 15.40 -0.11 -0.26
N PRO A 136 16.62 0.44 -0.22
CA PRO A 136 17.03 1.29 0.87
C PRO A 136 16.13 2.53 0.98
N GLU A 137 16.06 3.11 2.15
CA GLU A 137 15.52 4.46 2.36
C GLU A 137 16.48 5.53 1.80
N GLY A 138 16.06 6.81 1.81
CA GLY A 138 16.90 7.91 1.35
C GLY A 138 16.97 8.04 -0.18
N LEU A 139 16.10 7.36 -0.93
CA LEU A 139 16.00 7.50 -2.39
C LEU A 139 14.94 8.55 -2.79
N THR A 140 13.97 8.78 -1.93
CA THR A 140 12.90 9.77 -2.09
C THR A 140 12.66 10.50 -0.78
N TRP A 141 12.10 11.70 -0.87
CA TRP A 141 11.68 12.48 0.29
C TRP A 141 10.20 12.83 0.16
N TRP A 142 9.43 12.37 1.13
CA TRP A 142 8.01 12.66 1.26
C TRP A 142 7.83 13.93 2.08
N ARG A 143 7.28 14.97 1.45
CA ARG A 143 7.03 16.25 2.09
C ARG A 143 5.78 16.17 2.95
N THR A 144 5.83 16.74 4.15
CA THR A 144 4.65 16.85 5.04
C THR A 144 4.17 18.30 5.06
N HIS A 145 2.91 18.54 4.72
CA HIS A 145 2.26 19.86 4.78
C HIS A 145 0.74 19.72 4.96
N ALA A 146 0.08 20.82 5.42
CA ALA A 146 -1.34 20.78 5.82
C ALA A 146 -2.33 20.49 4.66
N GLY A 147 -1.96 20.75 3.42
CA GLY A 147 -2.82 20.56 2.23
C GLY A 147 -2.71 19.18 1.57
N GLN A 148 -2.04 18.21 2.21
CA GLN A 148 -1.86 16.90 1.62
C GLN A 148 -3.13 16.05 1.59
N GLU A 149 -3.25 15.21 0.54
CA GLU A 149 -4.30 14.19 0.43
C GLU A 149 -4.30 13.23 1.63
N TYR A 150 -3.12 12.97 2.22
CA TYR A 150 -2.98 12.20 3.45
C TYR A 150 -3.79 12.79 4.62
N GLN A 151 -3.75 14.11 4.80
CA GLN A 151 -4.52 14.79 5.84
C GLN A 151 -6.04 14.68 5.57
N ALA A 152 -6.46 14.86 4.32
CA ALA A 152 -7.85 14.70 3.92
C ALA A 152 -8.34 13.27 4.14
N GLY A 153 -7.53 12.26 3.82
CA GLY A 153 -7.83 10.84 4.06
C GLY A 153 -7.95 10.50 5.54
N ALA A 154 -7.08 11.08 6.38
CA ALA A 154 -7.15 10.92 7.83
C ALA A 154 -8.44 11.55 8.41
N HIS A 155 -8.77 12.77 8.00
CA HIS A 155 -10.00 13.46 8.45
C HIS A 155 -11.29 12.78 7.99
N SER A 156 -11.30 12.22 6.76
CA SER A 156 -12.46 11.49 6.23
C SER A 156 -12.54 10.03 6.69
N TYR A 157 -11.57 9.57 7.47
CA TYR A 157 -11.42 8.16 7.89
C TYR A 157 -11.26 7.18 6.72
N GLY A 158 -10.88 7.67 5.53
CA GLY A 158 -10.78 6.89 4.30
C GLY A 158 -9.78 5.72 4.40
N TYR A 159 -8.72 5.87 5.20
CA TYR A 159 -7.72 4.82 5.40
C TYR A 159 -8.23 3.58 6.15
N HIS A 160 -9.37 3.68 6.85
CA HIS A 160 -9.98 2.49 7.46
C HIS A 160 -10.43 1.45 6.42
N MET A 161 -10.64 1.87 5.15
CA MET A 161 -10.95 0.95 4.06
C MET A 161 -9.81 -0.03 3.73
N ALA A 162 -8.58 0.26 4.15
CA ALA A 162 -7.46 -0.67 4.06
C ALA A 162 -7.75 -1.99 4.81
N TYR A 163 -8.57 -1.95 5.87
CA TYR A 163 -9.00 -3.16 6.55
C TYR A 163 -9.82 -4.10 5.64
N ALA A 164 -10.81 -3.56 4.93
CA ALA A 164 -11.62 -4.37 4.02
C ALA A 164 -10.75 -4.98 2.89
N ILE A 165 -9.87 -4.17 2.27
CA ILE A 165 -8.93 -4.64 1.26
C ILE A 165 -8.03 -5.76 1.80
N ALA A 166 -7.53 -5.61 3.03
CA ALA A 166 -6.69 -6.61 3.68
C ALA A 166 -7.45 -7.91 3.92
N MET A 167 -8.71 -7.83 4.39
CA MET A 167 -9.55 -9.02 4.62
C MET A 167 -9.88 -9.74 3.33
N ASP A 168 -10.22 -9.01 2.25
CA ASP A 168 -10.47 -9.56 0.92
C ASP A 168 -9.22 -10.27 0.38
N ALA A 169 -8.05 -9.65 0.51
CA ALA A 169 -6.78 -10.22 0.07
C ALA A 169 -6.39 -11.49 0.83
N LEU A 170 -6.63 -11.52 2.15
CA LEU A 170 -6.35 -12.68 2.99
C LEU A 170 -7.34 -13.83 2.72
N ALA A 171 -8.58 -13.54 2.32
CA ALA A 171 -9.58 -14.54 1.97
C ALA A 171 -9.47 -15.02 0.50
N ALA A 172 -8.72 -14.30 -0.33
CA ALA A 172 -8.62 -14.63 -1.76
C ALA A 172 -7.91 -15.97 -2.00
N PRO A 173 -8.34 -16.77 -3.01
CA PRO A 173 -7.63 -18.00 -3.38
C PRO A 173 -6.16 -17.78 -3.77
N ALA A 174 -5.82 -16.57 -4.22
CA ALA A 174 -4.46 -16.17 -4.59
C ALA A 174 -3.59 -15.73 -3.38
N CYS A 175 -4.11 -15.80 -2.15
CA CYS A 175 -3.34 -15.44 -0.96
C CYS A 175 -2.15 -16.40 -0.79
N PRO A 176 -0.90 -15.92 -0.77
CA PRO A 176 0.26 -16.78 -0.76
C PRO A 176 0.64 -17.32 0.64
N LEU A 177 -0.08 -16.91 1.69
CA LEU A 177 0.14 -17.38 3.06
C LEU A 177 -0.43 -18.79 3.28
N SER A 178 0.16 -19.56 4.20
CA SER A 178 -0.44 -20.79 4.67
C SER A 178 -1.76 -20.51 5.43
N ALA A 179 -2.60 -21.53 5.60
CA ALA A 179 -3.87 -21.39 6.34
C ALA A 179 -3.64 -20.90 7.79
N GLU A 180 -2.58 -21.35 8.45
CA GLU A 180 -2.19 -20.92 9.79
C GLU A 180 -1.79 -19.43 9.78
N GLU A 181 -0.91 -19.04 8.85
CA GLU A 181 -0.48 -17.63 8.69
C GLU A 181 -1.65 -16.70 8.36
N GLN A 182 -2.57 -17.15 7.50
CA GLN A 182 -3.81 -16.41 7.19
C GLN A 182 -4.66 -16.20 8.44
N GLY A 183 -4.87 -17.26 9.23
CA GLY A 183 -5.61 -17.17 10.49
C GLY A 183 -5.01 -16.16 11.46
N ARG A 184 -3.68 -16.20 11.63
CA ARG A 184 -2.93 -15.23 12.45
C ARG A 184 -3.05 -13.80 11.90
N ALA A 185 -2.88 -13.61 10.60
CA ALA A 185 -2.98 -12.31 9.94
C ALA A 185 -4.37 -11.69 10.10
N VAL A 186 -5.42 -12.48 9.90
CA VAL A 186 -6.82 -12.09 10.12
C VAL A 186 -7.04 -11.65 11.56
N ALA A 187 -6.57 -12.43 12.53
CA ALA A 187 -6.71 -12.11 13.96
C ALA A 187 -6.00 -10.79 14.32
N ILE A 188 -4.78 -10.58 13.81
CA ILE A 188 -4.01 -9.35 14.02
C ILE A 188 -4.75 -8.13 13.42
N LYS A 189 -5.21 -8.21 12.16
CA LYS A 189 -5.90 -7.11 11.49
C LYS A 189 -7.24 -6.79 12.15
N ARG A 190 -8.04 -7.81 12.52
CA ARG A 190 -9.30 -7.60 13.25
C ARG A 190 -9.07 -6.91 14.59
N ARG A 191 -8.07 -7.37 15.34
CA ARG A 191 -7.75 -6.76 16.63
C ARG A 191 -7.31 -5.31 16.50
N ARG A 192 -6.42 -5.01 15.55
CA ARG A 192 -5.95 -3.63 15.30
C ARG A 192 -7.11 -2.74 14.91
N HIS A 193 -7.92 -3.14 13.95
CA HIS A 193 -9.07 -2.38 13.49
C HIS A 193 -10.11 -2.16 14.61
N GLY A 194 -10.41 -3.19 15.41
CA GLY A 194 -11.29 -3.07 16.56
C GLY A 194 -10.80 -2.07 17.61
N ARG A 195 -9.48 -2.06 17.89
CA ARG A 195 -8.87 -1.06 18.80
C ARG A 195 -8.96 0.36 18.24
N ASP A 196 -8.74 0.53 16.94
CA ASP A 196 -8.83 1.83 16.29
C ASP A 196 -10.28 2.35 16.34
N LEU A 197 -11.27 1.49 16.10
CA LEU A 197 -12.70 1.83 16.24
C LEU A 197 -13.09 2.18 17.66
N LEU A 198 -12.62 1.43 18.64
CA LEU A 198 -12.87 1.73 20.08
C LEU A 198 -12.22 3.06 20.48
N ARG A 199 -11.00 3.32 20.05
CA ARG A 199 -10.32 4.60 20.28
C ARG A 199 -11.14 5.75 19.70
N LEU A 200 -11.58 5.62 18.44
CA LEU A 200 -12.39 6.61 17.75
C LEU A 200 -13.72 6.84 18.50
N ALA A 201 -14.42 5.77 18.88
CA ALA A 201 -15.73 5.85 19.54
C ALA A 201 -15.64 6.45 20.95
N VAL A 202 -14.69 5.97 21.76
CA VAL A 202 -14.64 6.27 23.20
C VAL A 202 -13.74 7.47 23.48
N ARG A 203 -12.48 7.45 22.99
CA ARG A 203 -11.50 8.49 23.32
C ARG A 203 -11.75 9.77 22.53
N GLU A 204 -12.08 9.65 21.24
CA GLU A 204 -12.32 10.78 20.34
C GLU A 204 -13.81 11.18 20.30
N ARG A 205 -14.68 10.44 21.00
CA ARG A 205 -16.14 10.67 21.08
C ARG A 205 -16.84 10.69 19.71
N GLN A 206 -16.31 9.95 18.73
CA GLN A 206 -16.81 9.92 17.35
C GLN A 206 -17.65 8.66 17.06
N LEU A 207 -18.68 8.40 17.89
CA LEU A 207 -19.54 7.19 17.78
C LEU A 207 -20.14 7.00 16.39
N ARG A 208 -20.64 8.08 15.77
CA ARG A 208 -21.25 8.03 14.43
C ARG A 208 -20.23 7.67 13.35
N ALA A 209 -19.00 8.19 13.46
CA ALA A 209 -17.93 7.86 12.53
C ALA A 209 -17.51 6.39 12.69
N ALA A 210 -17.29 5.93 13.91
CA ALA A 210 -16.97 4.53 14.19
C ALA A 210 -18.04 3.58 13.63
N TRP A 211 -19.31 3.88 13.81
CA TRP A 211 -20.41 3.09 13.26
C TRP A 211 -20.39 3.06 11.72
N ARG A 212 -20.22 4.21 11.06
CA ARG A 212 -20.11 4.27 9.58
C ARG A 212 -18.94 3.45 9.07
N ILE A 213 -17.79 3.51 9.73
CA ILE A 213 -16.61 2.72 9.36
C ILE A 213 -16.90 1.23 9.53
N MET A 214 -17.51 0.81 10.63
CA MET A 214 -17.92 -0.59 10.84
C MET A 214 -18.79 -1.10 9.69
N GLN A 215 -19.79 -0.32 9.28
CA GLN A 215 -20.65 -0.67 8.16
C GLN A 215 -19.87 -0.76 6.84
N ALA A 216 -19.05 0.26 6.53
CA ALA A 216 -18.28 0.31 5.30
C ALA A 216 -17.22 -0.80 5.20
N THR A 217 -16.66 -1.22 6.32
CA THR A 217 -15.65 -2.29 6.40
C THR A 217 -16.23 -3.66 6.70
N GLN A 218 -17.56 -3.77 6.81
CA GLN A 218 -18.28 -5.01 7.18
C GLN A 218 -17.79 -5.61 8.53
N PHE A 219 -17.27 -4.76 9.41
CA PHE A 219 -16.80 -5.16 10.73
C PHE A 219 -17.98 -5.25 11.69
N LYS A 220 -18.28 -6.44 12.21
CA LYS A 220 -19.46 -6.68 13.03
C LYS A 220 -19.24 -6.18 14.48
N PRO A 221 -20.28 -5.72 15.19
CA PRO A 221 -20.16 -5.32 16.60
C PRO A 221 -19.53 -6.38 17.50
N MET A 222 -19.84 -7.66 17.27
CA MET A 222 -19.23 -8.76 18.02
C MET A 222 -17.73 -8.89 17.79
N ASP A 223 -17.21 -8.44 16.64
CA ASP A 223 -15.77 -8.47 16.34
C ASP A 223 -15.00 -7.48 17.23
N LEU A 224 -15.65 -6.49 17.86
CA LEU A 224 -15.01 -5.61 18.84
C LEU A 224 -14.43 -6.38 20.04
N LEU A 225 -14.98 -7.54 20.37
CA LEU A 225 -14.42 -8.42 21.40
C LEU A 225 -12.98 -8.87 21.05
N CYS A 226 -12.63 -8.92 19.78
CA CYS A 226 -11.27 -9.24 19.34
C CYS A 226 -10.23 -8.20 19.78
N ALA A 227 -10.66 -6.94 20.03
CA ALA A 227 -9.77 -5.87 20.48
C ALA A 227 -9.13 -6.17 21.85
N PHE A 228 -9.80 -6.95 22.69
CA PHE A 228 -9.39 -7.29 24.05
C PHE A 228 -8.62 -8.61 24.16
N ARG A 229 -8.59 -9.41 23.10
CA ARG A 229 -7.84 -10.68 23.12
C ARG A 229 -6.32 -10.43 23.08
N SER A 230 -5.55 -11.24 23.80
CA SER A 230 -4.09 -11.28 23.69
C SER A 230 -3.67 -11.58 22.25
N ALA A 231 -2.46 -11.18 21.88
CA ALA A 231 -1.89 -11.60 20.58
C ALA A 231 -1.73 -13.12 20.59
N PRO A 232 -2.05 -13.79 19.48
CA PRO A 232 -1.73 -15.20 19.31
C PRO A 232 -0.23 -15.40 19.26
#